data_10495fb7139b04c9f5edf71e411912e8
#
_entry.id   10495fb7139b04c9f5edf71e411912e8
#
_cell.length_a   1.000
_cell.length_b   1.000
_cell.length_c   1.000
_cell.angle_alpha   90.00
_cell.angle_beta   90.00
_cell.angle_gamma   90.00
#
_symmetry.space_group_name_H-M   'P 1'
#
loop_
_entity.id
_entity.type
_entity.pdbx_description
1 polymer ?
#
loop_
_entity_poly.entity_id
_entity_poly.type
_entity_poly.pdbx_seq_one_letter_code
_entity_poly.pdbx_strand_id
1 'polypeptide(L)'
;TQKQAVTDGHCGLLPESQLTPMTRIQIARDETMAQAIIAASQPGRVTLYIAGSAHTDSRTGVPQHLQDDRARDTLGTITSIRLVADGQTGVSAKTADDADWYWHTPALPPQDYCAGLRAHLKRGA
;
A
#
# COMPACT_ATOMS: atom_id res chain seq x y z
N THR A 1 10.12 -0.45 -6.80
CA THR A 1 9.41 0.59 -7.57
C THR A 1 7.92 0.36 -7.52
N GLN A 2 7.12 1.41 -7.76
CA GLN A 2 5.65 1.32 -7.84
C GLN A 2 5.19 0.28 -8.89
N LYS A 3 5.85 0.24 -10.05
CA LYS A 3 5.54 -0.72 -11.11
C LYS A 3 5.75 -2.17 -10.62
N GLN A 4 6.81 -2.42 -9.85
CA GLN A 4 7.04 -3.74 -9.26
C GLN A 4 5.95 -4.10 -8.25
N ALA A 5 5.56 -3.18 -7.37
CA ALA A 5 4.48 -3.39 -6.42
C ALA A 5 3.14 -3.73 -7.11
N VAL A 6 2.83 -3.06 -8.23
CA VAL A 6 1.66 -3.39 -9.05
C VAL A 6 1.77 -4.80 -9.64
N THR A 7 2.93 -5.18 -10.16
CA THR A 7 3.18 -6.54 -10.70
C THR A 7 2.96 -7.60 -9.62
N ASP A 8 3.56 -7.41 -8.46
CA ASP A 8 3.50 -8.36 -7.34
C ASP A 8 2.07 -8.48 -6.78
N GLY A 9 1.39 -7.35 -6.61
CA GLY A 9 -0.01 -7.31 -6.14
C GLY A 9 -1.00 -7.96 -7.09
N HIS A 10 -0.64 -8.11 -8.38
CA HIS A 10 -1.42 -8.82 -9.38
C HIS A 10 -0.84 -10.19 -9.75
N CYS A 11 0.04 -10.73 -8.89
CA CYS A 11 0.64 -12.06 -9.05
C CYS A 11 1.40 -12.26 -10.38
N GLY A 12 1.93 -11.19 -10.96
CA GLY A 12 2.59 -11.22 -12.26
C GLY A 12 1.66 -11.54 -13.45
N LEU A 13 0.34 -11.49 -13.25
CA LEU A 13 -0.66 -11.90 -14.25
C LEU A 13 -1.12 -10.76 -15.16
N LEU A 14 -0.73 -9.53 -14.89
CA LEU A 14 -1.09 -8.40 -15.76
C LEU A 14 -0.27 -8.42 -17.05
N PRO A 15 -0.92 -8.21 -18.21
CA PRO A 15 -0.22 -7.96 -19.46
C PRO A 15 0.69 -6.74 -19.35
N GLU A 16 1.85 -6.76 -20.00
CA GLU A 16 2.82 -5.64 -19.99
C GLU A 16 2.17 -4.32 -20.41
N SER A 17 1.24 -4.36 -21.38
CA SER A 17 0.48 -3.20 -21.85
C SER A 17 -0.39 -2.54 -20.77
N GLN A 18 -0.78 -3.28 -19.74
CA GLN A 18 -1.60 -2.77 -18.65
C GLN A 18 -0.78 -2.29 -17.43
N LEU A 19 0.47 -2.67 -17.32
CA LEU A 19 1.30 -2.32 -16.16
C LEU A 19 1.46 -0.80 -15.99
N THR A 20 1.75 -0.07 -17.07
CA THR A 20 1.91 1.38 -17.01
C THR A 20 0.61 2.12 -16.69
N PRO A 21 -0.52 1.83 -17.34
CA PRO A 21 -1.82 2.41 -16.94
C PRO A 21 -2.18 2.11 -15.48
N MET A 22 -2.03 0.87 -15.03
CA MET A 22 -2.34 0.48 -13.66
C MET A 22 -1.45 1.18 -12.63
N THR A 23 -0.16 1.33 -12.94
CA THR A 23 0.77 2.09 -12.08
C THR A 23 0.33 3.55 -11.94
N ARG A 24 -0.08 4.19 -13.03
CA ARG A 24 -0.59 5.58 -13.00
C ARG A 24 -1.85 5.70 -12.17
N ILE A 25 -2.78 4.75 -12.30
CA ILE A 25 -4.01 4.70 -11.49
C ILE A 25 -3.66 4.55 -10.00
N GLN A 26 -2.71 3.68 -9.67
CA GLN A 26 -2.27 3.50 -8.29
C GLN A 26 -1.72 4.80 -7.70
N ILE A 27 -0.82 5.48 -8.42
CA ILE A 27 -0.25 6.76 -7.99
C ILE A 27 -1.35 7.82 -7.79
N ALA A 28 -2.28 7.95 -8.74
CA ALA A 28 -3.37 8.92 -8.64
C ALA A 28 -4.31 8.63 -7.45
N ARG A 29 -4.54 7.36 -7.13
CA ARG A 29 -5.29 6.97 -5.93
C ARG A 29 -4.57 7.35 -4.66
N ASP A 30 -3.27 7.08 -4.58
CA ASP A 30 -2.46 7.41 -3.40
C ASP A 30 -2.42 8.91 -3.18
N GLU A 31 -2.26 9.70 -4.23
CA GLU A 31 -2.34 11.16 -4.17
C GLU A 31 -3.72 11.66 -3.70
N THR A 32 -4.80 11.10 -4.23
CA THR A 32 -6.17 11.47 -3.83
C THR A 32 -6.42 11.15 -2.36
N MET A 33 -5.95 10.00 -1.88
CA MET A 33 -6.05 9.61 -0.47
C MET A 33 -5.20 10.53 0.43
N ALA A 34 -4.01 10.91 0.00
CA ALA A 34 -3.17 11.87 0.72
C ALA A 34 -3.88 13.23 0.86
N GLN A 35 -4.47 13.75 -0.20
CA GLN A 35 -5.24 14.99 -0.15
C GLN A 35 -6.43 14.90 0.82
N ALA A 36 -7.13 13.76 0.84
CA ALA A 36 -8.22 13.53 1.78
C ALA A 36 -7.74 13.50 3.24
N ILE A 37 -6.58 12.90 3.52
CA ILE A 37 -5.95 12.89 4.84
C ILE A 37 -5.62 14.32 5.28
N ILE A 38 -4.98 15.12 4.41
CA ILE A 38 -4.64 16.51 4.69
C ILE A 38 -5.90 17.32 5.01
N ALA A 39 -6.95 17.18 4.20
CA ALA A 39 -8.21 17.88 4.39
C ALA A 39 -8.96 17.49 5.68
N ALA A 40 -8.81 16.24 6.11
CA ALA A 40 -9.44 15.75 7.35
C ALA A 40 -8.65 16.06 8.61
N SER A 41 -7.37 16.42 8.48
CA SER A 41 -6.48 16.64 9.61
C SER A 41 -6.78 17.94 10.35
N GLN A 42 -6.67 17.90 11.67
CA GLN A 42 -6.95 19.03 12.55
C GLN A 42 -5.82 19.20 13.57
N PRO A 43 -5.43 20.42 13.92
CA PRO A 43 -4.43 20.66 14.95
C PRO A 43 -4.80 19.98 16.29
N GLY A 44 -3.84 19.33 16.92
CA GLY A 44 -4.01 18.64 18.19
C GLY A 44 -4.81 17.33 18.12
N ARG A 45 -5.12 16.84 16.92
CA ARG A 45 -5.81 15.55 16.72
C ARG A 45 -4.96 14.58 15.92
N VAL A 46 -5.12 13.30 16.22
CA VAL A 46 -4.54 12.22 15.43
C VAL A 46 -5.50 11.85 14.30
N THR A 47 -5.01 11.83 13.07
CA THR A 47 -5.73 11.32 11.92
C THR A 47 -5.25 9.89 11.68
N LEU A 48 -6.15 8.92 11.73
CA LEU A 48 -5.85 7.52 11.45
C LEU A 48 -6.30 7.16 10.04
N TYR A 49 -5.36 6.66 9.23
CA TYR A 49 -5.62 6.11 7.91
C TYR A 49 -5.39 4.61 7.89
N ILE A 50 -6.37 3.84 7.44
CA ILE A 50 -6.30 2.37 7.36
C ILE A 50 -6.50 1.96 5.91
N ALA A 51 -5.53 1.25 5.34
CA ALA A 51 -5.59 0.77 3.96
C ALA A 51 -4.76 -0.50 3.77
N GLY A 52 -4.81 -1.07 2.56
CA GLY A 52 -3.94 -2.17 2.19
C GLY A 52 -2.46 -1.76 2.19
N SER A 53 -1.57 -2.72 2.45
CA SER A 53 -0.14 -2.48 2.66
C SER A 53 0.56 -1.74 1.51
N ALA A 54 0.10 -1.91 0.26
CA ALA A 54 0.66 -1.18 -0.88
C ALA A 54 0.41 0.34 -0.78
N HIS A 55 -0.73 0.75 -0.21
CA HIS A 55 -1.07 2.16 -0.02
C HIS A 55 -0.41 2.78 1.21
N THR A 56 0.00 1.97 2.18
CA THR A 56 0.67 2.42 3.42
C THR A 56 2.20 2.28 3.37
N ASP A 57 2.74 1.74 2.28
CA ASP A 57 4.20 1.64 2.07
C ASP A 57 4.83 3.04 2.05
N SER A 58 5.78 3.28 2.96
CA SER A 58 6.43 4.58 3.14
C SER A 58 7.25 5.03 1.93
N ARG A 59 7.60 4.11 1.03
CA ARG A 59 8.43 4.39 -0.16
C ARG A 59 7.64 4.61 -1.43
N THR A 60 6.41 4.11 -1.51
CA THR A 60 5.65 4.09 -2.77
C THR A 60 4.17 4.42 -2.61
N GLY A 61 3.62 4.37 -1.39
CA GLY A 61 2.22 4.62 -1.11
C GLY A 61 1.90 6.06 -0.71
N VAL A 62 0.77 6.23 -0.07
CA VAL A 62 0.25 7.51 0.42
C VAL A 62 1.27 8.34 1.21
N PRO A 63 2.14 7.74 2.09
CA PRO A 63 3.12 8.53 2.82
C PRO A 63 4.08 9.35 1.93
N GLN A 64 4.37 8.89 0.70
CA GLN A 64 5.19 9.67 -0.24
C GLN A 64 4.54 11.00 -0.62
N HIS A 65 3.21 11.01 -0.77
CA HIS A 65 2.45 12.20 -1.14
C HIS A 65 2.17 13.13 0.05
N LEU A 66 2.45 12.67 1.28
CA LEU A 66 2.34 13.46 2.52
C LEU A 66 3.68 14.11 2.92
N GLN A 67 4.74 13.92 2.15
CA GLN A 67 6.07 14.48 2.45
C GLN A 67 6.26 15.92 1.93
N ASP A 68 5.32 16.47 1.19
CA ASP A 68 5.35 17.87 0.76
C ASP A 68 5.40 18.82 1.97
N ASP A 69 6.21 19.88 1.91
CA ASP A 69 6.42 20.82 2.98
C ASP A 69 5.09 21.41 3.50
N ARG A 70 4.14 21.67 2.60
CA ARG A 70 2.81 22.16 2.99
C ARG A 70 2.00 21.15 3.81
N ALA A 71 2.15 19.86 3.50
CA ALA A 71 1.49 18.81 4.26
C ALA A 71 2.14 18.62 5.64
N ARG A 72 3.46 18.74 5.73
CA ARG A 72 4.20 18.62 7.00
C ARG A 72 3.79 19.67 8.03
N ASP A 73 3.57 20.92 7.61
CA ASP A 73 3.12 21.98 8.49
C ASP A 73 1.73 21.70 9.10
N THR A 74 0.90 20.96 8.38
CA THR A 74 -0.46 20.60 8.81
C THR A 74 -0.50 19.31 9.61
N LEU A 75 0.26 18.30 9.19
CA LEU A 75 0.15 16.92 9.70
C LEU A 75 1.08 16.63 10.88
N GLY A 76 2.20 17.35 11.01
CA GLY A 76 3.23 17.02 11.99
C GLY A 76 3.93 15.70 11.68
N THR A 77 4.03 14.81 12.68
CA THR A 77 4.69 13.51 12.50
C THR A 77 3.78 12.50 11.81
N ILE A 78 4.28 11.88 10.76
CA ILE A 78 3.63 10.79 10.04
C ILE A 78 4.31 9.49 10.47
N THR A 79 3.52 8.50 10.90
CA THR A 79 4.01 7.19 11.31
C THR A 79 3.25 6.11 10.54
N SER A 80 3.97 5.23 9.88
CA SER A 80 3.43 4.07 9.17
C SER A 80 3.59 2.81 10.02
N ILE A 81 2.48 2.10 10.23
CA ILE A 81 2.46 0.83 10.97
C ILE A 81 1.97 -0.26 10.03
N ARG A 82 2.75 -1.32 9.87
CA ARG A 82 2.38 -2.48 9.07
C ARG A 82 1.94 -3.64 9.96
N LEU A 83 0.74 -4.15 9.71
CA LEU A 83 0.24 -5.37 10.33
C LEU A 83 0.78 -6.57 9.54
N VAL A 84 1.43 -7.51 10.22
CA VAL A 84 2.05 -8.70 9.63
C VAL A 84 1.51 -9.94 10.34
N ALA A 85 0.84 -10.81 9.61
CA ALA A 85 0.40 -12.10 10.17
C ALA A 85 1.60 -13.06 10.26
N ASP A 86 1.77 -13.69 11.42
CA ASP A 86 2.82 -14.67 11.63
C ASP A 86 2.66 -15.85 10.67
N GLY A 87 3.79 -16.42 10.22
CA GLY A 87 3.80 -17.56 9.30
C GLY A 87 3.48 -17.24 7.84
N GLN A 88 3.23 -16.00 7.47
CA GLN A 88 3.16 -15.61 6.06
C GLN A 88 4.55 -15.66 5.43
N THR A 89 4.78 -16.69 4.62
CA THR A 89 5.97 -16.78 3.77
C THR A 89 5.83 -15.79 2.61
N GLY A 90 6.80 -14.90 2.46
CA GLY A 90 6.83 -13.89 1.38
C GLY A 90 6.78 -12.45 1.87
N VAL A 91 6.32 -12.18 3.08
CA VAL A 91 6.59 -10.93 3.76
C VAL A 91 7.92 -11.10 4.48
N SER A 92 9.00 -11.00 3.74
CA SER A 92 10.32 -11.01 4.34
C SER A 92 10.43 -9.82 5.28
N ALA A 93 10.72 -10.08 6.55
CA ALA A 93 11.14 -9.06 7.51
C ALA A 93 12.42 -8.30 7.07
N LYS A 94 12.90 -8.59 5.88
CA LYS A 94 14.11 -8.02 5.27
C LYS A 94 13.87 -6.87 4.29
N THR A 95 12.65 -6.46 4.05
CA THR A 95 12.39 -5.22 3.31
C THR A 95 12.07 -4.10 4.30
N ALA A 96 13.01 -3.87 5.15
CA ALA A 96 12.94 -3.11 6.39
C ALA A 96 12.71 -1.59 6.25
N ASP A 97 12.23 -1.08 5.11
CA ASP A 97 12.08 0.36 4.90
C ASP A 97 10.68 0.76 4.40
N ASP A 98 9.70 -0.14 4.47
CA ASP A 98 8.36 0.13 3.97
C ASP A 98 7.36 0.61 5.04
N ALA A 99 7.75 0.55 6.32
CA ALA A 99 7.02 1.07 7.46
C ALA A 99 7.95 1.42 8.62
N ASP A 100 7.50 2.32 9.50
CA ASP A 100 8.25 2.68 10.72
C ASP A 100 8.14 1.60 11.80
N TRP A 101 7.00 0.90 11.84
CA TRP A 101 6.71 -0.14 12.81
C TRP A 101 6.05 -1.34 12.16
N TYR A 102 6.31 -2.52 12.74
CA TYR A 102 5.67 -3.78 12.37
C TYR A 102 4.92 -4.33 13.56
N TRP A 103 3.62 -4.56 13.40
CA TRP A 103 2.77 -5.16 14.41
C TRP A 103 2.44 -6.59 14.00
N HIS A 104 2.97 -7.55 14.72
CA HIS A 104 2.73 -8.96 14.48
C HIS A 104 1.35 -9.37 14.99
N THR A 105 0.61 -10.07 14.17
CA THR A 105 -0.71 -10.63 14.49
C THR A 105 -0.66 -12.15 14.38
N PRO A 106 -1.60 -12.88 15.04
CA PRO A 106 -1.66 -14.34 14.89
C PRO A 106 -1.72 -14.78 13.43
N ALA A 107 -1.17 -15.96 13.15
CA ALA A 107 -1.19 -16.56 11.83
C ALA A 107 -2.62 -16.70 11.29
N LEU A 108 -2.81 -16.36 10.02
CA LEU A 108 -4.05 -16.61 9.31
C LEU A 108 -3.99 -17.95 8.59
N PRO A 109 -5.13 -18.62 8.36
CA PRO A 109 -5.16 -19.80 7.51
C PRO A 109 -4.53 -19.50 6.15
N PRO A 110 -3.73 -20.43 5.57
CA PRO A 110 -3.16 -20.25 4.25
C PRO A 110 -4.23 -19.97 3.20
N GLN A 111 -4.06 -18.89 2.44
CA GLN A 111 -4.98 -18.53 1.37
C GLN A 111 -4.21 -18.17 0.10
N ASP A 112 -4.54 -18.84 -1.01
CA ASP A 112 -3.99 -18.50 -2.34
C ASP A 112 -4.83 -17.37 -2.96
N TYR A 113 -4.46 -16.13 -2.67
CA TYR A 113 -5.10 -14.93 -3.26
C TYR A 113 -4.95 -14.88 -4.79
N CYS A 114 -3.90 -15.49 -5.33
CA CYS A 114 -3.66 -15.50 -6.76
C CYS A 114 -4.56 -16.50 -7.51
N ALA A 115 -5.07 -17.54 -6.85
CA ALA A 115 -5.99 -18.51 -7.45
C ALA A 115 -7.27 -17.83 -7.93
N GLY A 116 -7.85 -16.94 -7.12
CA GLY A 116 -9.05 -16.17 -7.47
C GLY A 116 -8.82 -15.28 -8.70
N LEU A 117 -7.69 -14.59 -8.74
CA LEU A 117 -7.33 -13.73 -9.88
C LEU A 117 -7.10 -14.54 -11.16
N ARG A 118 -6.38 -15.67 -11.08
CA ARG A 118 -6.21 -16.60 -12.21
C ARG A 118 -7.55 -17.12 -12.76
N ALA A 119 -8.48 -17.47 -11.89
CA ALA A 119 -9.80 -17.94 -12.30
C ALA A 119 -10.65 -16.83 -12.96
N HIS A 120 -10.52 -15.58 -12.48
CA HIS A 120 -11.21 -14.44 -13.07
C HIS A 120 -10.71 -14.12 -14.48
N LEU A 121 -9.41 -14.07 -14.67
CA LEU A 121 -8.79 -13.79 -15.97
C LEU A 121 -9.11 -14.85 -17.02
N LYS A 122 -9.22 -16.13 -16.63
CA LYS A 122 -9.63 -17.23 -17.54
C LYS A 122 -11.09 -17.12 -18.00
N ARG A 123 -11.96 -16.45 -17.26
CA ARG A 123 -13.37 -16.27 -17.62
C ARG A 123 -13.63 -15.06 -18.52
N GLY A 124 -12.69 -14.14 -18.58
CA GLY A 124 -12.78 -12.92 -19.39
C GLY A 124 -12.01 -12.98 -20.71
N ALA A 125 -11.37 -14.10 -21.01
CA ALA A 125 -10.72 -14.40 -22.28
C ALA A 125 -11.60 -15.33 -23.12
#